data_b5009e0a5233a1e0ad16939fe6023392
#
_entry.id   b5009e0a5233a1e0ad16939fe6023392
#
_cell.length_a   1.000
_cell.length_b   1.000
_cell.length_c   1.000
_cell.angle_alpha   90.00
_cell.angle_beta   90.00
_cell.angle_gamma   90.00
#
_symmetry.space_group_name_H-M   'P 1'
#
loop_
_entity.id
_entity.type
_entity.pdbx_description
1 polymer ?
#
loop_
_entity_poly.entity_id
_entity_poly.type
_entity_poly.pdbx_seq_one_letter_code
_entity_poly.pdbx_strand_id
1 'polypeptide(L)'
;MVTDREYAIALDEKDPLKGFKSLFMISDPDMCYLDGNSLGRLPLATVTAVNDFMTREWGPEVVTGWGHWVDEAQPTGDLLGRATLGAAAGQVLVCDTTSVNFYQLALAAIHARPGRKTIITDAANFPTDRYILEGIAKQFGLKLIVIDNETPGSAENERITLEILEKYLSDDVALVTLEVIQYRSGARNDIKSLTDLVRKHGAFLLWDASHAVGAIEMDFDKNGVDIAVGCTYKYGNSGPGSPAWLYVNRRVQAELQVPIQGWFSQGDQFGMGPVFERADGIRGFQIASPSLIGLRCVKTAFTMIEEAGISAIAQKAATGTQMMIELYDAWLADLGFTLLTSREASQRGGHISLGHPDAARICVALRQYANVIPDYRTPNSIRLAIAPLPTSYVEIWDGFQRMRDLVASRQYETIKESDSRVT
;
A
#
# COMPACT_ATOMS: atom_id res chain seq x y z
N MET A 1 -0.35 -25.44 20.91
CA MET A 1 0.53 -25.37 19.73
C MET A 1 -0.17 -24.50 18.67
N VAL A 2 0.52 -23.98 17.67
CA VAL A 2 -0.11 -23.16 16.60
C VAL A 2 -1.20 -23.91 15.85
N THR A 3 -1.07 -25.25 15.79
CA THR A 3 -2.04 -26.16 15.16
C THR A 3 -3.33 -26.37 15.97
N ASP A 4 -3.39 -25.93 17.21
CA ASP A 4 -4.57 -26.02 18.06
C ASP A 4 -5.37 -24.73 17.93
N ARG A 5 -6.66 -24.80 17.64
CA ARG A 5 -7.52 -23.61 17.44
C ARG A 5 -7.58 -22.73 18.69
N GLU A 6 -7.47 -23.35 19.88
CA GLU A 6 -7.38 -22.66 21.17
C GLU A 6 -6.19 -21.71 21.26
N TYR A 7 -5.10 -21.96 20.52
CA TYR A 7 -3.98 -21.04 20.42
C TYR A 7 -4.40 -19.72 19.74
N ALA A 8 -5.14 -19.80 18.63
CA ALA A 8 -5.67 -18.63 17.94
C ALA A 8 -6.70 -17.86 18.79
N ILE A 9 -7.58 -18.57 19.48
CA ILE A 9 -8.55 -17.99 20.42
C ILE A 9 -7.81 -17.22 21.54
N ALA A 10 -6.78 -17.79 22.11
CA ALA A 10 -6.00 -17.14 23.17
C ALA A 10 -5.23 -15.90 22.66
N LEU A 11 -4.85 -15.86 21.38
CA LEU A 11 -4.30 -14.66 20.76
C LEU A 11 -5.37 -13.56 20.58
N ASP A 12 -6.56 -13.92 20.11
CA ASP A 12 -7.68 -12.99 19.96
C ASP A 12 -8.13 -12.41 21.32
N GLU A 13 -8.13 -13.22 22.38
CA GLU A 13 -8.48 -12.74 23.73
C GLU A 13 -7.51 -11.67 24.24
N LYS A 14 -6.24 -11.79 23.90
CA LYS A 14 -5.16 -10.86 24.30
C LYS A 14 -4.97 -9.70 23.33
N ASP A 15 -5.63 -9.73 22.17
CA ASP A 15 -5.46 -8.71 21.14
C ASP A 15 -6.09 -7.37 21.59
N PRO A 16 -5.29 -6.31 21.72
CA PRO A 16 -5.81 -4.98 22.08
C PRO A 16 -6.72 -4.41 21.00
N LEU A 17 -6.62 -4.92 19.75
CA LEU A 17 -7.39 -4.47 18.59
C LEU A 17 -8.65 -5.30 18.33
N LYS A 18 -8.95 -6.32 19.14
CA LYS A 18 -10.10 -7.23 18.92
C LYS A 18 -11.45 -6.51 18.76
N GLY A 19 -11.64 -5.37 19.45
CA GLY A 19 -12.85 -4.58 19.39
C GLY A 19 -13.11 -3.95 18.03
N PHE A 20 -12.08 -3.67 17.26
CA PHE A 20 -12.19 -3.03 15.95
C PHE A 20 -12.90 -3.89 14.90
N LYS A 21 -12.81 -5.22 14.98
CA LYS A 21 -13.48 -6.13 14.04
C LYS A 21 -14.96 -5.85 13.91
N SER A 22 -15.64 -5.52 15.03
CA SER A 22 -17.08 -5.20 15.04
C SER A 22 -17.44 -3.87 14.37
N LEU A 23 -16.48 -3.02 14.06
CA LEU A 23 -16.66 -1.75 13.36
C LEU A 23 -16.70 -1.90 11.84
N PHE A 24 -16.51 -3.13 11.33
CA PHE A 24 -16.54 -3.42 9.90
C PHE A 24 -17.81 -4.17 9.50
N MET A 25 -18.24 -3.96 8.26
CA MET A 25 -19.32 -4.74 7.67
C MET A 25 -18.83 -6.16 7.36
N ILE A 26 -19.35 -7.13 8.09
CA ILE A 26 -19.08 -8.56 7.91
C ILE A 26 -20.42 -9.25 7.62
N SER A 27 -20.74 -9.38 6.33
CA SER A 27 -22.00 -9.99 5.88
C SER A 27 -22.01 -11.51 5.97
N ASP A 28 -20.84 -12.13 5.90
CA ASP A 28 -20.63 -13.57 6.06
C ASP A 28 -19.56 -13.79 7.15
N PRO A 29 -19.97 -14.20 8.37
CA PRO A 29 -19.04 -14.44 9.48
C PRO A 29 -18.15 -15.68 9.27
N ASP A 30 -18.55 -16.61 8.38
CA ASP A 30 -17.79 -17.82 8.07
C ASP A 30 -16.73 -17.61 6.98
N MET A 31 -16.73 -16.46 6.33
CA MET A 31 -15.73 -16.11 5.32
C MET A 31 -14.39 -15.78 5.95
N CYS A 32 -13.33 -16.49 5.56
CA CYS A 32 -11.96 -16.14 5.87
C CYS A 32 -11.42 -15.19 4.78
N TYR A 33 -11.48 -13.87 5.03
CA TYR A 33 -11.00 -12.85 4.09
C TYR A 33 -9.54 -12.53 4.35
N LEU A 34 -8.64 -13.14 3.59
CA LEU A 34 -7.19 -13.01 3.72
C LEU A 34 -6.55 -12.21 2.56
N ASP A 35 -7.31 -11.27 1.99
CA ASP A 35 -6.88 -10.41 0.87
C ASP A 35 -7.01 -8.90 1.18
N GLY A 36 -6.88 -8.52 2.45
CA GLY A 36 -6.92 -7.11 2.85
C GLY A 36 -5.77 -6.26 2.31
N ASN A 37 -4.74 -6.89 1.77
CA ASN A 37 -3.65 -6.22 1.05
C ASN A 37 -4.00 -5.87 -0.41
N SER A 38 -5.12 -6.35 -0.94
CA SER A 38 -5.66 -5.91 -2.24
C SER A 38 -6.82 -4.94 -2.05
N LEU A 39 -7.75 -5.23 -1.14
CA LEU A 39 -8.86 -4.35 -0.78
C LEU A 39 -9.22 -4.52 0.70
N GLY A 40 -9.30 -3.43 1.44
CA GLY A 40 -9.76 -3.43 2.82
C GLY A 40 -11.26 -3.67 2.95
N ARG A 41 -11.71 -4.13 4.14
CA ARG A 41 -13.13 -4.27 4.46
C ARG A 41 -13.78 -2.89 4.68
N LEU A 42 -15.09 -2.79 4.45
CA LEU A 42 -15.87 -1.57 4.63
C LEU A 42 -16.08 -1.24 6.11
N PRO A 43 -15.58 -0.10 6.63
CA PRO A 43 -15.96 0.39 7.95
C PRO A 43 -17.42 0.84 7.98
N LEU A 44 -18.17 0.47 9.01
CA LEU A 44 -19.58 0.88 9.17
C LEU A 44 -19.74 2.40 9.24
N ALA A 45 -18.81 3.08 9.89
CA ALA A 45 -18.80 4.53 9.97
C ALA A 45 -18.65 5.22 8.58
N THR A 46 -18.02 4.57 7.62
CA THR A 46 -17.91 5.11 6.25
C THR A 46 -19.27 5.22 5.57
N VAL A 47 -20.16 4.24 5.79
CA VAL A 47 -21.54 4.29 5.25
C VAL A 47 -22.27 5.52 5.76
N THR A 48 -22.16 5.79 7.08
CA THR A 48 -22.77 6.97 7.69
C THR A 48 -22.16 8.27 7.16
N ALA A 49 -20.84 8.37 7.11
CA ALA A 49 -20.14 9.57 6.67
C ALA A 49 -20.46 9.93 5.21
N VAL A 50 -20.52 8.94 4.31
CA VAL A 50 -20.88 9.16 2.91
C VAL A 50 -22.36 9.56 2.77
N ASN A 51 -23.27 8.90 3.49
CA ASN A 51 -24.67 9.26 3.48
C ASN A 51 -24.92 10.68 4.02
N ASP A 52 -24.28 11.06 5.11
CA ASP A 52 -24.37 12.40 5.69
C ASP A 52 -23.83 13.46 4.73
N PHE A 53 -22.69 13.21 4.07
CA PHE A 53 -22.18 14.10 3.04
C PHE A 53 -23.20 14.34 1.92
N MET A 54 -23.80 13.27 1.39
CA MET A 54 -24.76 13.38 0.29
C MET A 54 -26.05 14.10 0.69
N THR A 55 -26.57 13.83 1.90
CA THR A 55 -27.91 14.28 2.32
C THR A 55 -27.91 15.56 3.13
N ARG A 56 -26.82 15.90 3.84
CA ARG A 56 -26.74 17.06 4.74
C ARG A 56 -25.77 18.14 4.27
N GLU A 57 -24.84 17.80 3.39
CA GLU A 57 -23.88 18.75 2.82
C GLU A 57 -24.20 18.97 1.32
N TRP A 58 -23.82 18.05 0.45
CA TRP A 58 -23.95 18.23 -0.99
C TRP A 58 -25.38 18.53 -1.47
N GLY A 59 -26.37 17.76 -1.00
CA GLY A 59 -27.78 17.95 -1.40
C GLY A 59 -28.32 19.35 -1.11
N PRO A 60 -28.25 19.86 0.14
CA PRO A 60 -28.77 21.19 0.47
C PRO A 60 -27.82 22.34 0.10
N GLU A 61 -26.49 22.15 0.17
CA GLU A 61 -25.52 23.25 -0.03
C GLU A 61 -25.20 23.50 -1.51
N VAL A 62 -25.29 22.46 -2.35
CA VAL A 62 -24.98 22.54 -3.79
C VAL A 62 -23.61 23.20 -4.02
N VAL A 63 -23.55 24.29 -4.80
CA VAL A 63 -22.31 25.00 -5.10
C VAL A 63 -21.72 25.77 -3.91
N THR A 64 -22.56 26.14 -2.93
CA THR A 64 -22.09 26.89 -1.76
C THR A 64 -21.21 26.10 -0.82
N GLY A 65 -21.27 24.76 -0.86
CA GLY A 65 -20.40 23.85 -0.12
C GLY A 65 -18.91 24.00 -0.46
N TRP A 66 -18.58 24.51 -1.64
CA TRP A 66 -17.19 24.82 -1.98
C TRP A 66 -16.53 25.85 -1.06
N GLY A 67 -17.29 26.61 -0.31
CA GLY A 67 -16.75 27.51 0.70
C GLY A 67 -15.92 26.80 1.77
N HIS A 68 -16.15 25.49 1.99
CA HIS A 68 -15.36 24.69 2.95
C HIS A 68 -14.79 23.40 2.37
N TRP A 69 -15.34 22.85 1.28
CA TRP A 69 -14.83 21.63 0.65
C TRP A 69 -13.48 21.80 -0.02
N VAL A 70 -13.16 23.01 -0.47
CA VAL A 70 -11.96 23.32 -1.25
C VAL A 70 -10.67 22.95 -0.53
N ASP A 71 -10.64 23.04 0.79
CA ASP A 71 -9.46 22.86 1.62
C ASP A 71 -9.37 21.47 2.29
N GLU A 72 -10.26 20.52 1.99
CA GLU A 72 -10.34 19.26 2.73
C GLU A 72 -9.22 18.24 2.44
N ALA A 73 -8.56 18.36 1.28
CA ALA A 73 -7.53 17.40 0.87
C ALA A 73 -6.31 17.39 1.81
N GLN A 74 -5.84 18.56 2.23
CA GLN A 74 -4.67 18.67 3.12
C GLN A 74 -4.98 18.22 4.56
N PRO A 75 -6.04 18.66 5.26
CA PRO A 75 -6.36 18.14 6.59
C PRO A 75 -6.56 16.63 6.63
N THR A 76 -7.13 16.04 5.55
CA THR A 76 -7.24 14.59 5.42
C THR A 76 -5.86 13.95 5.24
N GLY A 77 -4.97 14.58 4.48
CA GLY A 77 -3.57 14.17 4.36
C GLY A 77 -2.79 14.29 5.68
N ASP A 78 -3.00 15.35 6.44
CA ASP A 78 -2.36 15.55 7.75
C ASP A 78 -2.80 14.47 8.76
N LEU A 79 -4.08 14.07 8.74
CA LEU A 79 -4.58 12.93 9.51
C LEU A 79 -3.88 11.61 9.11
N LEU A 80 -3.85 11.30 7.81
CA LEU A 80 -3.17 10.10 7.29
C LEU A 80 -1.68 10.10 7.66
N GLY A 81 -1.00 11.23 7.47
CA GLY A 81 0.41 11.41 7.79
C GLY A 81 0.73 11.13 9.24
N ARG A 82 -0.08 11.70 10.13
CA ARG A 82 0.04 11.53 11.58
C ARG A 82 -0.30 10.10 12.02
N ALA A 83 -1.36 9.53 11.46
CA ALA A 83 -1.85 8.20 11.85
C ALA A 83 -0.92 7.06 11.39
N THR A 84 -0.17 7.23 10.29
CA THR A 84 0.54 6.09 9.67
C THR A 84 1.96 6.35 9.21
N LEU A 85 2.27 7.58 8.75
CA LEU A 85 3.55 7.86 8.10
C LEU A 85 4.61 8.42 9.04
N GLY A 86 4.23 8.87 10.24
CA GLY A 86 5.13 9.66 11.09
C GLY A 86 5.53 10.97 10.42
N ALA A 87 4.59 11.61 9.73
CA ALA A 87 4.78 12.84 8.98
C ALA A 87 4.13 14.04 9.69
N ALA A 88 4.83 15.16 9.75
CA ALA A 88 4.30 16.43 10.27
C ALA A 88 3.23 17.00 9.32
N ALA A 89 2.33 17.82 9.87
CA ALA A 89 1.31 18.51 9.09
C ALA A 89 1.89 19.32 7.93
N GLY A 90 1.17 19.44 6.82
CA GLY A 90 1.59 20.17 5.62
C GLY A 90 2.58 19.41 4.74
N GLN A 91 2.73 18.12 4.91
CA GLN A 91 3.59 17.26 4.09
C GLN A 91 2.84 16.16 3.33
N VAL A 92 1.57 15.95 3.63
CA VAL A 92 0.75 14.91 2.99
C VAL A 92 -0.47 15.53 2.34
N LEU A 93 -0.82 15.05 1.16
CA LEU A 93 -2.04 15.41 0.46
C LEU A 93 -2.77 14.14 0.02
N VAL A 94 -4.07 14.07 0.28
CA VAL A 94 -4.93 13.01 -0.25
C VAL A 94 -5.59 13.49 -1.52
N CYS A 95 -5.13 12.98 -2.66
CA CYS A 95 -5.60 13.40 -3.97
C CYS A 95 -5.35 12.33 -5.04
N ASP A 96 -6.03 12.47 -6.14
CA ASP A 96 -5.82 11.71 -7.37
C ASP A 96 -5.75 10.16 -7.19
N THR A 97 -4.97 9.51 -8.00
CA THR A 97 -4.65 8.08 -7.92
C THR A 97 -3.16 7.89 -7.66
N THR A 98 -2.76 6.71 -7.15
CA THR A 98 -1.35 6.39 -6.96
C THR A 98 -0.55 6.61 -8.25
N SER A 99 -1.08 6.19 -9.39
CA SER A 99 -0.40 6.35 -10.70
C SER A 99 -0.16 7.81 -11.08
N VAL A 100 -1.15 8.69 -10.85
CA VAL A 100 -1.02 10.13 -11.13
C VAL A 100 -0.02 10.77 -10.16
N ASN A 101 -0.13 10.48 -8.87
CA ASN A 101 0.78 10.98 -7.85
C ASN A 101 2.21 10.51 -8.09
N PHE A 102 2.40 9.23 -8.44
CA PHE A 102 3.69 8.66 -8.79
C PHE A 102 4.31 9.37 -10.01
N TYR A 103 3.55 9.52 -11.11
CA TYR A 103 4.01 10.23 -12.29
C TYR A 103 4.44 11.66 -11.97
N GLN A 104 3.62 12.39 -11.20
CA GLN A 104 3.90 13.78 -10.84
C GLN A 104 5.19 13.90 -10.02
N LEU A 105 5.35 13.09 -8.97
CA LEU A 105 6.51 13.16 -8.09
C LEU A 105 7.78 12.64 -8.80
N ALA A 106 7.67 11.59 -9.60
CA ALA A 106 8.79 11.06 -10.37
C ALA A 106 9.34 12.13 -11.33
N LEU A 107 8.45 12.77 -12.10
CA LEU A 107 8.85 13.77 -13.07
C LEU A 107 9.35 15.07 -12.40
N ALA A 108 8.71 15.49 -11.30
CA ALA A 108 9.18 16.63 -10.50
C ALA A 108 10.60 16.40 -9.95
N ALA A 109 10.87 15.18 -9.43
CA ALA A 109 12.20 14.80 -8.93
C ALA A 109 13.27 14.78 -10.02
N ILE A 110 12.91 14.27 -11.21
CA ILE A 110 13.82 14.27 -12.37
C ILE A 110 14.16 15.70 -12.81
N HIS A 111 13.15 16.58 -12.91
CA HIS A 111 13.36 17.97 -13.29
C HIS A 111 14.18 18.76 -12.24
N ALA A 112 14.10 18.40 -10.98
CA ALA A 112 14.90 19.00 -9.91
C ALA A 112 16.38 18.53 -9.93
N ARG A 113 16.75 17.63 -10.85
CA ARG A 113 18.14 17.17 -11.06
C ARG A 113 18.58 17.41 -12.51
N PRO A 114 18.68 18.68 -12.92
CA PRO A 114 19.00 19.02 -14.30
C PRO A 114 20.35 18.44 -14.72
N GLY A 115 20.40 17.84 -15.90
CA GLY A 115 21.58 17.20 -16.47
C GLY A 115 21.76 15.73 -16.13
N ARG A 116 21.10 15.20 -15.11
CA ARG A 116 21.09 13.78 -14.79
C ARG A 116 20.08 13.04 -15.68
N LYS A 117 20.44 11.86 -16.17
CA LYS A 117 19.66 11.14 -17.21
C LYS A 117 19.29 9.71 -16.85
N THR A 118 19.60 9.25 -15.65
CA THR A 118 19.36 7.88 -15.25
C THR A 118 18.27 7.79 -14.18
N ILE A 119 17.34 6.88 -14.39
CA ILE A 119 16.30 6.43 -13.44
C ILE A 119 16.61 5.00 -13.05
N ILE A 120 16.46 4.66 -11.77
CA ILE A 120 16.63 3.30 -11.25
C ILE A 120 15.32 2.82 -10.62
N THR A 121 14.93 1.60 -10.90
CA THR A 121 13.87 0.85 -10.21
C THR A 121 14.25 -0.62 -10.13
N ASP A 122 13.40 -1.46 -9.56
CA ASP A 122 13.62 -2.90 -9.47
C ASP A 122 12.56 -3.71 -10.22
N ALA A 123 12.93 -4.94 -10.61
CA ALA A 123 12.06 -5.83 -11.40
C ALA A 123 10.86 -6.33 -10.59
N ALA A 124 11.02 -6.49 -9.27
CA ALA A 124 9.95 -6.89 -8.36
C ALA A 124 8.98 -5.75 -8.00
N ASN A 125 9.26 -4.51 -8.39
CA ASN A 125 8.38 -3.36 -8.18
C ASN A 125 7.04 -3.54 -8.90
N PHE A 126 5.98 -2.91 -8.37
CA PHE A 126 4.64 -3.01 -8.93
C PHE A 126 4.64 -2.61 -10.43
N PRO A 127 4.02 -3.41 -11.30
CA PRO A 127 4.14 -3.20 -12.75
C PRO A 127 3.76 -1.81 -13.23
N THR A 128 2.76 -1.17 -12.60
CA THR A 128 2.33 0.18 -12.99
C THR A 128 3.43 1.22 -12.81
N ASP A 129 4.20 1.13 -11.73
CA ASP A 129 5.30 2.07 -11.47
C ASP A 129 6.37 1.94 -12.55
N ARG A 130 6.74 0.69 -12.91
CA ARG A 130 7.66 0.43 -14.02
C ARG A 130 7.14 0.96 -15.35
N TYR A 131 5.84 0.76 -15.65
CA TYR A 131 5.23 1.28 -16.89
C TYR A 131 5.27 2.80 -16.96
N ILE A 132 5.02 3.49 -15.85
CA ILE A 132 5.10 4.95 -15.76
C ILE A 132 6.54 5.42 -16.00
N LEU A 133 7.53 4.78 -15.34
CA LEU A 133 8.94 5.14 -15.51
C LEU A 133 9.44 4.87 -16.92
N GLU A 134 9.01 3.77 -17.53
CA GLU A 134 9.32 3.46 -18.94
C GLU A 134 8.74 4.51 -19.89
N GLY A 135 7.49 4.94 -19.64
CA GLY A 135 6.86 6.04 -20.37
C GLY A 135 7.63 7.35 -20.24
N ILE A 136 8.01 7.73 -19.02
CA ILE A 136 8.81 8.92 -18.73
C ILE A 136 10.18 8.83 -19.43
N ALA A 137 10.88 7.70 -19.26
CA ALA A 137 12.21 7.50 -19.85
C ALA A 137 12.16 7.65 -21.38
N LYS A 138 11.17 7.06 -22.03
CA LYS A 138 10.95 7.15 -23.47
C LYS A 138 10.64 8.59 -23.91
N GLN A 139 9.78 9.28 -23.20
CA GLN A 139 9.34 10.64 -23.55
C GLN A 139 10.47 11.66 -23.44
N PHE A 140 11.33 11.54 -22.42
CA PHE A 140 12.38 12.53 -22.12
C PHE A 140 13.80 12.07 -22.49
N GLY A 141 13.95 10.90 -23.17
CA GLY A 141 15.24 10.38 -23.58
C GLY A 141 16.16 10.01 -22.42
N LEU A 142 15.60 9.45 -21.36
CA LEU A 142 16.31 9.04 -20.14
C LEU A 142 16.65 7.54 -20.19
N LYS A 143 17.67 7.17 -19.44
CA LYS A 143 18.06 5.77 -19.23
C LYS A 143 17.26 5.21 -18.04
N LEU A 144 16.52 4.13 -18.24
CA LEU A 144 15.92 3.36 -17.18
C LEU A 144 16.76 2.13 -16.87
N ILE A 145 17.21 2.00 -15.63
CA ILE A 145 17.87 0.80 -15.10
C ILE A 145 16.85 0.05 -14.24
N VAL A 146 16.62 -1.20 -14.57
CA VAL A 146 15.77 -2.10 -13.78
C VAL A 146 16.70 -3.12 -13.12
N ILE A 147 16.81 -3.06 -11.78
CA ILE A 147 17.60 -4.02 -11.00
C ILE A 147 16.88 -5.35 -11.04
N ASP A 148 17.58 -6.40 -11.47
CA ASP A 148 17.04 -7.76 -11.46
C ASP A 148 17.09 -8.33 -10.04
N ASN A 149 15.94 -8.34 -9.39
CA ASN A 149 15.70 -8.92 -8.05
C ASN A 149 14.51 -9.89 -8.07
N GLU A 150 14.09 -10.29 -9.26
CA GLU A 150 12.92 -11.15 -9.49
C GLU A 150 13.31 -12.63 -9.60
N THR A 151 14.21 -13.12 -8.74
CA THR A 151 14.59 -14.54 -8.76
C THR A 151 13.45 -15.39 -8.19
N PRO A 152 12.86 -16.31 -8.98
CA PRO A 152 11.77 -17.16 -8.51
C PRO A 152 12.19 -17.99 -7.30
N GLY A 153 11.39 -17.98 -6.24
CA GLY A 153 11.49 -18.91 -5.10
C GLY A 153 12.25 -18.41 -3.88
N SER A 154 12.64 -17.13 -3.80
CA SER A 154 13.25 -16.57 -2.58
C SER A 154 12.76 -15.16 -2.30
N ALA A 155 12.14 -14.98 -1.15
CA ALA A 155 11.73 -13.66 -0.65
C ALA A 155 12.92 -12.76 -0.33
N GLU A 156 14.06 -13.35 0.02
CA GLU A 156 15.29 -12.61 0.33
C GLU A 156 15.81 -11.87 -0.90
N ASN A 157 15.53 -12.38 -2.10
CA ASN A 157 16.00 -11.81 -3.35
C ASN A 157 15.18 -10.60 -3.83
N GLU A 158 13.94 -10.42 -3.38
CA GLU A 158 13.15 -9.24 -3.76
C GLU A 158 13.53 -7.97 -2.97
N ARG A 159 14.23 -8.12 -1.85
CA ARG A 159 14.74 -6.96 -1.10
C ARG A 159 15.89 -6.29 -1.83
N ILE A 160 15.82 -4.97 -1.91
CA ILE A 160 16.97 -4.17 -2.35
C ILE A 160 17.84 -3.88 -1.12
N THR A 161 19.09 -4.39 -1.14
CA THR A 161 20.10 -4.09 -0.11
C THR A 161 20.97 -2.91 -0.52
N LEU A 162 21.69 -2.33 0.45
CA LEU A 162 22.67 -1.26 0.18
C LEU A 162 23.69 -1.70 -0.87
N GLU A 163 24.23 -2.93 -0.72
CA GLU A 163 25.25 -3.46 -1.64
C GLU A 163 24.72 -3.66 -3.05
N ILE A 164 23.44 -4.01 -3.20
CA ILE A 164 22.82 -4.13 -4.52
C ILE A 164 22.66 -2.75 -5.13
N LEU A 165 22.03 -1.81 -4.42
CA LEU A 165 21.71 -0.49 -4.96
C LEU A 165 22.97 0.33 -5.28
N GLU A 166 24.02 0.26 -4.43
CA GLU A 166 25.26 1.01 -4.61
C GLU A 166 25.95 0.73 -5.95
N LYS A 167 25.81 -0.49 -6.50
CA LYS A 167 26.39 -0.87 -7.80
C LYS A 167 25.80 -0.08 -8.98
N TYR A 168 24.61 0.45 -8.83
CA TYR A 168 23.87 1.17 -9.89
C TYR A 168 23.88 2.69 -9.70
N LEU A 169 24.26 3.18 -8.51
CA LEU A 169 24.29 4.61 -8.22
C LEU A 169 25.50 5.31 -8.87
N SER A 170 25.26 6.48 -9.39
CA SER A 170 26.27 7.38 -9.97
C SER A 170 25.77 8.82 -9.95
N ASP A 171 26.64 9.77 -10.31
CA ASP A 171 26.26 11.20 -10.40
C ASP A 171 25.25 11.50 -11.52
N ASP A 172 24.98 10.54 -12.41
CA ASP A 172 23.96 10.65 -13.48
C ASP A 172 22.56 10.22 -13.03
N VAL A 173 22.43 9.63 -11.85
CA VAL A 173 21.12 9.17 -11.34
C VAL A 173 20.33 10.36 -10.82
N ALA A 174 19.16 10.60 -11.44
CA ALA A 174 18.20 11.64 -11.00
C ALA A 174 17.22 11.08 -9.97
N LEU A 175 16.74 9.86 -10.17
CA LEU A 175 15.66 9.24 -9.41
C LEU A 175 15.91 7.76 -9.21
N VAL A 176 15.65 7.30 -7.99
CA VAL A 176 15.44 5.89 -7.65
C VAL A 176 13.99 5.72 -7.20
N THR A 177 13.34 4.62 -7.57
CA THR A 177 12.00 4.29 -7.07
C THR A 177 11.97 2.87 -6.53
N LEU A 178 11.43 2.69 -5.33
CA LEU A 178 11.33 1.39 -4.66
C LEU A 178 10.01 1.29 -3.88
N GLU A 179 9.49 0.08 -3.72
CA GLU A 179 8.40 -0.18 -2.77
C GLU A 179 8.94 -0.27 -1.34
N VAL A 180 8.19 0.23 -0.37
CA VAL A 180 8.49 -0.02 1.06
C VAL A 180 8.28 -1.50 1.39
N ILE A 181 7.17 -2.07 0.90
CA ILE A 181 6.86 -3.50 0.99
C ILE A 181 6.59 -4.02 -0.42
N GLN A 182 7.38 -4.97 -0.87
CA GLN A 182 7.21 -5.62 -2.18
C GLN A 182 5.84 -6.28 -2.29
N TYR A 183 5.10 -5.94 -3.36
CA TYR A 183 3.70 -6.33 -3.48
C TYR A 183 3.47 -7.84 -3.56
N ARG A 184 4.42 -8.59 -4.11
CA ARG A 184 4.31 -10.05 -4.30
C ARG A 184 4.76 -10.82 -3.07
N SER A 185 5.99 -10.64 -2.62
CA SER A 185 6.59 -11.41 -1.53
C SER A 185 6.27 -10.90 -0.13
N GLY A 186 5.87 -9.63 -0.01
CA GLY A 186 5.77 -8.96 1.28
C GLY A 186 7.12 -8.55 1.88
N ALA A 187 8.20 -8.63 1.11
CA ALA A 187 9.54 -8.25 1.56
C ALA A 187 9.61 -6.75 1.87
N ARG A 188 10.22 -6.40 3.01
CA ARG A 188 10.36 -5.02 3.49
C ARG A 188 11.74 -4.48 3.17
N ASN A 189 11.80 -3.35 2.47
CA ASN A 189 13.01 -2.58 2.24
C ASN A 189 13.34 -1.66 3.44
N ASP A 190 14.63 -1.40 3.67
CA ASP A 190 15.09 -0.52 4.74
C ASP A 190 14.98 0.94 4.31
N ILE A 191 13.90 1.61 4.76
CA ILE A 191 13.58 2.99 4.40
C ILE A 191 14.76 3.92 4.70
N LYS A 192 15.31 3.85 5.93
CA LYS A 192 16.34 4.79 6.36
C LYS A 192 17.64 4.62 5.59
N SER A 193 18.16 3.40 5.58
CA SER A 193 19.47 3.14 5.00
C SER A 193 19.50 3.39 3.49
N LEU A 194 18.43 2.99 2.76
CA LEU A 194 18.35 3.23 1.32
C LEU A 194 18.10 4.70 1.00
N THR A 195 17.29 5.41 1.79
CA THR A 195 17.09 6.86 1.63
C THR A 195 18.41 7.62 1.84
N ASP A 196 19.15 7.30 2.89
CA ASP A 196 20.45 7.96 3.17
C ASP A 196 21.47 7.68 2.06
N LEU A 197 21.51 6.46 1.55
CA LEU A 197 22.41 6.08 0.45
C LEU A 197 22.10 6.87 -0.83
N VAL A 198 20.83 6.88 -1.27
CA VAL A 198 20.42 7.59 -2.50
C VAL A 198 20.68 9.10 -2.37
N ARG A 199 20.36 9.68 -1.21
CA ARG A 199 20.61 11.11 -0.94
C ARG A 199 22.09 11.45 -0.96
N LYS A 200 22.97 10.59 -0.45
CA LYS A 200 24.43 10.76 -0.51
C LYS A 200 24.92 10.94 -1.95
N HIS A 201 24.29 10.30 -2.91
CA HIS A 201 24.55 10.45 -4.34
C HIS A 201 23.79 11.62 -4.99
N GLY A 202 23.06 12.41 -4.20
CA GLY A 202 22.31 13.59 -4.66
C GLY A 202 21.10 13.28 -5.53
N ALA A 203 20.64 12.04 -5.57
CA ALA A 203 19.41 11.62 -6.24
C ALA A 203 18.21 11.70 -5.30
N PHE A 204 16.99 11.67 -5.85
CA PHE A 204 15.77 11.44 -5.09
C PHE A 204 15.45 9.95 -4.99
N LEU A 205 14.86 9.54 -3.86
CA LEU A 205 14.23 8.24 -3.71
C LEU A 205 12.72 8.45 -3.52
N LEU A 206 11.93 8.00 -4.50
CA LEU A 206 10.47 7.95 -4.43
C LEU A 206 10.05 6.58 -3.90
N TRP A 207 9.40 6.58 -2.75
CA TRP A 207 8.86 5.38 -2.15
C TRP A 207 7.40 5.13 -2.57
N ASP A 208 7.05 3.92 -3.02
CA ASP A 208 5.67 3.45 -2.98
C ASP A 208 5.43 2.68 -1.68
N ALA A 209 4.52 3.22 -0.85
CA ALA A 209 4.14 2.63 0.42
C ALA A 209 2.72 2.03 0.41
N SER A 210 2.19 1.68 -0.77
CA SER A 210 0.83 1.15 -0.93
C SER A 210 0.54 -0.11 -0.12
N HIS A 211 1.54 -0.97 0.11
CA HIS A 211 1.44 -2.18 0.94
C HIS A 211 1.95 -1.99 2.38
N ALA A 212 2.38 -0.78 2.73
CA ALA A 212 2.93 -0.44 4.03
C ALA A 212 1.97 0.40 4.89
N VAL A 213 1.27 1.37 4.26
CA VAL A 213 0.34 2.27 4.94
C VAL A 213 -0.80 1.50 5.61
N GLY A 214 -0.95 1.70 6.92
CA GLY A 214 -1.94 0.99 7.72
C GLY A 214 -1.56 -0.47 8.10
N ALA A 215 -0.30 -0.89 7.87
CA ALA A 215 0.20 -2.22 8.24
C ALA A 215 1.48 -2.20 9.06
N ILE A 216 2.38 -1.22 8.83
CA ILE A 216 3.67 -1.12 9.53
C ILE A 216 3.98 0.32 9.93
N GLU A 217 4.89 0.48 10.89
CA GLU A 217 5.48 1.78 11.22
C GLU A 217 6.52 2.18 10.18
N MET A 218 6.48 3.46 9.72
CA MET A 218 7.38 3.96 8.68
C MET A 218 8.25 5.13 9.11
N ASP A 219 7.75 6.03 9.97
CA ASP A 219 8.46 7.20 10.51
C ASP A 219 9.19 8.03 9.42
N PHE A 220 8.48 8.49 8.38
CA PHE A 220 9.08 9.14 7.22
C PHE A 220 9.95 10.35 7.56
N ASP A 221 9.47 11.23 8.45
CA ASP A 221 10.25 12.41 8.86
C ASP A 221 11.54 12.00 9.55
N LYS A 222 11.48 11.05 10.49
CA LYS A 222 12.63 10.54 11.23
C LYS A 222 13.62 9.79 10.32
N ASN A 223 13.11 9.04 9.35
CA ASN A 223 13.91 8.29 8.39
C ASN A 223 14.37 9.13 7.20
N GLY A 224 14.02 10.41 7.22
CA GLY A 224 14.53 11.37 6.23
C GLY A 224 13.95 11.19 4.83
N VAL A 225 12.80 10.58 4.66
CA VAL A 225 12.16 10.44 3.35
C VAL A 225 11.90 11.81 2.72
N ASP A 226 12.15 11.95 1.42
CA ASP A 226 11.87 13.18 0.66
C ASP A 226 10.48 13.13 0.04
N ILE A 227 10.16 12.06 -0.67
CA ILE A 227 8.93 11.89 -1.42
C ILE A 227 8.42 10.45 -1.33
N ALA A 228 7.09 10.30 -1.25
CA ALA A 228 6.45 8.99 -1.27
C ALA A 228 5.02 9.09 -1.81
N VAL A 229 4.48 7.95 -2.24
CA VAL A 229 3.09 7.77 -2.65
C VAL A 229 2.50 6.51 -2.05
N GLY A 230 1.18 6.37 -2.11
CA GLY A 230 0.50 5.12 -1.80
C GLY A 230 -1.00 5.23 -1.96
N CYS A 231 -1.66 4.09 -1.99
CA CYS A 231 -3.11 4.01 -2.03
C CYS A 231 -3.71 3.99 -0.61
N THR A 232 -5.03 4.21 -0.52
CA THR A 232 -5.76 4.25 0.76
C THR A 232 -6.70 3.06 0.94
N TYR A 233 -6.98 2.29 -0.13
CA TYR A 233 -8.03 1.28 -0.16
C TYR A 233 -7.62 -0.12 0.29
N LYS A 234 -6.31 -0.39 0.49
CA LYS A 234 -5.79 -1.67 0.98
C LYS A 234 -5.95 -1.74 2.51
N TYR A 235 -4.87 -1.84 3.26
CA TYR A 235 -4.92 -1.82 4.74
C TYR A 235 -5.52 -0.53 5.32
N GLY A 236 -5.56 0.56 4.53
CA GLY A 236 -6.25 1.80 4.88
C GLY A 236 -7.78 1.72 4.87
N ASN A 237 -8.39 0.66 4.33
CA ASN A 237 -9.83 0.37 4.37
C ASN A 237 -10.75 1.49 3.82
N SER A 238 -10.24 2.36 2.93
CA SER A 238 -10.98 3.53 2.45
C SER A 238 -11.94 3.23 1.28
N GLY A 239 -11.99 1.98 0.83
CA GLY A 239 -12.91 1.54 -0.23
C GLY A 239 -12.33 1.64 -1.64
N PRO A 240 -12.92 0.89 -2.60
CA PRO A 240 -12.42 0.78 -3.96
C PRO A 240 -12.47 2.13 -4.68
N GLY A 241 -11.35 2.51 -5.31
CA GLY A 241 -11.22 3.77 -6.06
C GLY A 241 -11.14 5.03 -5.19
N SER A 242 -10.98 4.90 -3.86
CA SER A 242 -10.72 6.05 -3.00
C SER A 242 -9.43 6.77 -3.40
N PRO A 243 -9.34 8.09 -3.19
CA PRO A 243 -8.15 8.85 -3.58
C PRO A 243 -6.90 8.34 -2.89
N ALA A 244 -5.80 8.40 -3.61
CA ALA A 244 -4.48 8.06 -3.13
C ALA A 244 -3.90 9.20 -2.26
N TRP A 245 -2.69 9.04 -1.81
CA TRP A 245 -1.97 10.10 -1.13
C TRP A 245 -0.56 10.27 -1.73
N LEU A 246 -0.03 11.48 -1.59
CA LEU A 246 1.37 11.79 -1.81
C LEU A 246 1.95 12.45 -0.54
N TYR A 247 3.23 12.19 -0.30
CA TYR A 247 4.04 12.83 0.73
C TYR A 247 5.20 13.56 0.07
N VAL A 248 5.37 14.82 0.45
CA VAL A 248 6.54 15.63 0.07
C VAL A 248 7.07 16.34 1.32
N ASN A 249 8.26 15.96 1.73
CA ASN A 249 8.87 16.57 2.90
C ASN A 249 9.04 18.08 2.70
N ARG A 250 8.74 18.85 3.73
CA ARG A 250 8.79 20.33 3.69
C ARG A 250 10.10 20.89 3.14
N ARG A 251 11.23 20.23 3.42
CA ARG A 251 12.57 20.67 2.94
C ARG A 251 12.73 20.67 1.43
N VAL A 252 11.93 19.87 0.70
CA VAL A 252 12.03 19.74 -0.77
C VAL A 252 10.81 20.29 -1.53
N GLN A 253 9.76 20.72 -0.84
CA GLN A 253 8.53 21.22 -1.49
C GLN A 253 8.78 22.38 -2.44
N ALA A 254 9.67 23.30 -2.08
CA ALA A 254 9.99 24.46 -2.93
C ALA A 254 10.85 24.09 -4.15
N GLU A 255 11.64 23.01 -4.03
CA GLU A 255 12.50 22.50 -5.10
C GLU A 255 11.72 21.73 -6.17
N LEU A 256 10.69 21.00 -5.77
CA LEU A 256 9.91 20.12 -6.63
C LEU A 256 8.79 20.89 -7.32
N GLN A 257 8.80 20.90 -8.64
CA GLN A 257 7.76 21.53 -9.44
C GLN A 257 6.91 20.48 -10.12
N VAL A 258 5.59 20.53 -9.89
CA VAL A 258 4.66 19.59 -10.50
C VAL A 258 4.58 19.79 -12.02
N PRO A 259 4.56 18.68 -12.78
CA PRO A 259 4.49 18.75 -14.25
C PRO A 259 3.09 19.15 -14.75
N ILE A 260 2.04 18.92 -13.97
CA ILE A 260 0.67 19.27 -14.30
C ILE A 260 0.30 20.54 -13.54
N GLN A 261 0.17 21.64 -14.28
CA GLN A 261 -0.20 22.96 -13.73
C GLN A 261 -1.73 23.05 -13.64
N GLY A 262 -2.31 22.45 -12.60
CA GLY A 262 -3.74 22.42 -12.40
C GLY A 262 -4.25 23.62 -11.60
N TRP A 263 -5.53 23.91 -11.71
CA TRP A 263 -6.15 25.09 -11.09
C TRP A 263 -6.17 25.05 -9.55
N PHE A 264 -6.14 23.86 -8.92
CA PHE A 264 -6.03 23.75 -7.46
C PHE A 264 -4.60 23.94 -6.94
N SER A 265 -3.58 23.72 -7.78
CA SER A 265 -2.19 24.06 -7.46
C SER A 265 -1.83 25.51 -7.72
N GLN A 266 -2.75 26.30 -8.28
CA GLN A 266 -2.60 27.75 -8.45
C GLN A 266 -2.69 28.47 -7.11
N GLY A 267 -1.84 29.46 -6.87
CA GLY A 267 -1.80 30.25 -5.63
C GLY A 267 -3.09 31.01 -5.39
N ASP A 268 -3.55 31.79 -6.37
CA ASP A 268 -4.87 32.42 -6.41
C ASP A 268 -5.77 31.68 -7.41
N GLN A 269 -6.34 30.54 -7.00
CA GLN A 269 -7.13 29.69 -7.90
C GLN A 269 -8.44 30.34 -8.35
N PHE A 270 -9.03 31.22 -7.55
CA PHE A 270 -10.30 31.89 -7.86
C PHE A 270 -10.11 33.22 -8.64
N GLY A 271 -8.91 33.76 -8.66
CA GLY A 271 -8.57 34.92 -9.49
C GLY A 271 -8.58 34.62 -10.98
N MET A 272 -8.55 33.34 -11.39
CA MET A 272 -8.59 32.87 -12.80
C MET A 272 -7.57 33.63 -13.69
N GLY A 273 -6.41 33.98 -13.13
CA GLY A 273 -5.37 34.71 -13.82
C GLY A 273 -4.80 33.93 -15.03
N PRO A 274 -4.22 34.62 -16.02
CA PRO A 274 -3.73 34.01 -17.25
C PRO A 274 -2.38 33.26 -17.10
N VAL A 275 -1.72 33.45 -15.97
CA VAL A 275 -0.38 32.86 -15.70
C VAL A 275 -0.47 31.97 -14.49
N PHE A 276 0.14 30.80 -14.60
CA PHE A 276 0.21 29.87 -13.48
C PHE A 276 1.30 30.32 -12.48
N GLU A 277 0.87 30.55 -11.25
CA GLU A 277 1.74 30.80 -10.09
C GLU A 277 1.44 29.73 -9.05
N ARG A 278 2.39 28.79 -8.85
CA ARG A 278 2.20 27.65 -7.97
C ARG A 278 1.95 28.07 -6.53
N ALA A 279 0.94 27.47 -5.88
CA ALA A 279 0.70 27.64 -4.45
C ALA A 279 1.88 27.12 -3.61
N ASP A 280 2.15 27.76 -2.49
CA ASP A 280 3.17 27.36 -1.54
C ASP A 280 2.78 26.03 -0.85
N GLY A 281 3.79 25.33 -0.36
CA GLY A 281 3.63 24.14 0.43
C GLY A 281 3.07 22.96 -0.34
N ILE A 282 2.43 22.05 0.40
CA ILE A 282 1.88 20.80 -0.15
C ILE A 282 0.70 21.04 -1.11
N ARG A 283 -0.04 22.12 -0.94
CA ARG A 283 -1.14 22.50 -1.83
C ARG A 283 -0.68 22.66 -3.28
N GLY A 284 0.56 23.10 -3.52
CA GLY A 284 1.14 23.19 -4.85
C GLY A 284 1.23 21.86 -5.61
N PHE A 285 0.88 20.73 -4.99
CA PHE A 285 0.83 19.41 -5.62
C PHE A 285 -0.60 18.94 -5.90
N GLN A 286 -1.62 19.71 -5.52
CA GLN A 286 -3.03 19.38 -5.78
C GLN A 286 -3.44 19.90 -7.16
N ILE A 287 -3.56 19.02 -8.14
CA ILE A 287 -3.81 19.46 -9.52
C ILE A 287 -5.28 19.77 -9.81
N ALA A 288 -6.21 19.15 -9.14
CA ALA A 288 -7.65 19.24 -9.45
C ALA A 288 -8.51 19.27 -8.18
N SER A 289 -9.82 19.46 -8.40
CA SER A 289 -10.83 19.35 -7.35
C SER A 289 -10.75 18.01 -6.66
N PRO A 290 -10.77 17.94 -5.32
CA PRO A 290 -10.68 16.70 -4.60
C PRO A 290 -11.95 15.84 -4.75
N SER A 291 -11.80 14.53 -4.68
CA SER A 291 -12.93 13.60 -4.59
C SER A 291 -13.54 13.65 -3.18
N LEU A 292 -14.54 14.49 -2.96
CA LEU A 292 -15.09 14.73 -1.62
C LEU A 292 -15.68 13.45 -1.00
N ILE A 293 -16.42 12.64 -1.76
CA ILE A 293 -16.94 11.35 -1.31
C ILE A 293 -15.76 10.44 -0.89
N GLY A 294 -14.73 10.39 -1.72
CA GLY A 294 -13.51 9.63 -1.40
C GLY A 294 -12.79 10.15 -0.17
N LEU A 295 -12.71 11.47 0.03
CA LEU A 295 -12.12 12.07 1.24
C LEU A 295 -12.90 11.69 2.50
N ARG A 296 -14.25 11.61 2.44
CA ARG A 296 -15.06 11.10 3.58
C ARG A 296 -14.68 9.66 3.94
N CYS A 297 -14.49 8.81 2.93
CA CYS A 297 -14.05 7.43 3.14
C CYS A 297 -12.65 7.38 3.78
N VAL A 298 -11.70 8.13 3.24
CA VAL A 298 -10.32 8.18 3.77
C VAL A 298 -10.30 8.72 5.20
N LYS A 299 -10.94 9.86 5.43
CA LYS A 299 -11.00 10.49 6.77
C LYS A 299 -11.55 9.52 7.81
N THR A 300 -12.66 8.84 7.51
CA THR A 300 -13.28 7.87 8.42
C THR A 300 -12.36 6.71 8.74
N ALA A 301 -11.77 6.11 7.73
CA ALA A 301 -10.90 4.95 7.89
C ALA A 301 -9.59 5.30 8.63
N PHE A 302 -8.98 6.44 8.32
CA PHE A 302 -7.73 6.85 8.98
C PHE A 302 -7.94 7.42 10.39
N THR A 303 -9.11 7.94 10.72
CA THR A 303 -9.48 8.22 12.12
C THR A 303 -9.48 6.93 12.95
N MET A 304 -10.06 5.83 12.42
CA MET A 304 -10.04 4.54 13.09
C MET A 304 -8.61 3.99 13.26
N ILE A 305 -7.75 4.15 12.24
CA ILE A 305 -6.33 3.76 12.31
C ILE A 305 -5.59 4.59 13.38
N GLU A 306 -5.85 5.90 13.47
CA GLU A 306 -5.28 6.77 14.50
C GLU A 306 -5.70 6.33 15.91
N GLU A 307 -6.99 6.02 16.11
CA GLU A 307 -7.53 5.51 17.37
C GLU A 307 -6.90 4.16 17.77
N ALA A 308 -6.68 3.27 16.81
CA ALA A 308 -6.03 1.98 17.03
C ALA A 308 -4.53 2.10 17.36
N GLY A 309 -3.87 3.08 16.77
CA GLY A 309 -2.44 3.31 16.88
C GLY A 309 -1.60 2.39 15.99
N ILE A 310 -0.74 3.00 15.18
CA ILE A 310 0.05 2.24 14.18
C ILE A 310 1.00 1.20 14.79
N SER A 311 1.51 1.43 16.00
CA SER A 311 2.34 0.46 16.71
C SER A 311 1.57 -0.83 17.04
N ALA A 312 0.34 -0.73 17.55
CA ALA A 312 -0.50 -1.90 17.83
C ALA A 312 -0.89 -2.64 16.54
N ILE A 313 -1.18 -1.89 15.48
CA ILE A 313 -1.46 -2.43 14.14
C ILE A 313 -0.24 -3.21 13.61
N ALA A 314 0.95 -2.63 13.66
CA ALA A 314 2.18 -3.25 13.21
C ALA A 314 2.52 -4.52 14.02
N GLN A 315 2.32 -4.48 15.33
CA GLN A 315 2.51 -5.64 16.19
C GLN A 315 1.55 -6.78 15.83
N LYS A 316 0.28 -6.48 15.59
CA LYS A 316 -0.71 -7.48 15.17
C LYS A 316 -0.39 -8.06 13.78
N ALA A 317 0.06 -7.22 12.84
CA ALA A 317 0.52 -7.68 11.52
C ALA A 317 1.71 -8.63 11.64
N ALA A 318 2.70 -8.30 12.46
CA ALA A 318 3.87 -9.15 12.71
C ALA A 318 3.49 -10.48 13.35
N THR A 319 2.63 -10.47 14.38
CA THR A 319 2.16 -11.69 15.07
C THR A 319 1.33 -12.57 14.12
N GLY A 320 0.42 -11.96 13.34
CA GLY A 320 -0.44 -12.70 12.40
C GLY A 320 0.35 -13.34 11.26
N THR A 321 1.30 -12.60 10.67
CA THR A 321 2.18 -13.17 9.63
C THR A 321 3.13 -14.24 10.20
N GLN A 322 3.56 -14.12 11.44
CA GLN A 322 4.33 -15.18 12.11
C GLN A 322 3.49 -16.46 12.30
N MET A 323 2.25 -16.31 12.77
CA MET A 323 1.31 -17.42 12.88
C MET A 323 1.05 -18.10 11.53
N MET A 324 0.88 -17.33 10.45
CA MET A 324 0.72 -17.87 9.09
C MET A 324 1.93 -18.70 8.65
N ILE A 325 3.15 -18.26 8.97
CA ILE A 325 4.40 -18.99 8.66
C ILE A 325 4.48 -20.30 9.46
N GLU A 326 4.13 -20.27 10.74
CA GLU A 326 4.11 -21.47 11.58
C GLU A 326 3.04 -22.48 11.14
N LEU A 327 1.88 -22.02 10.68
CA LEU A 327 0.84 -22.87 10.08
C LEU A 327 1.27 -23.43 8.72
N TYR A 328 1.98 -22.64 7.90
CA TYR A 328 2.61 -23.13 6.68
C TYR A 328 3.58 -24.27 6.99
N ASP A 329 4.51 -24.09 7.94
CA ASP A 329 5.48 -25.12 8.33
C ASP A 329 4.80 -26.41 8.81
N ALA A 330 3.72 -26.27 9.60
CA ALA A 330 3.04 -27.42 10.19
C ALA A 330 2.11 -28.14 9.22
N TRP A 331 1.54 -27.47 8.22
CA TRP A 331 0.42 -28.01 7.44
C TRP A 331 0.60 -28.02 5.94
N LEU A 332 1.35 -27.05 5.39
CA LEU A 332 1.38 -26.82 3.94
C LEU A 332 2.72 -27.17 3.28
N ALA A 333 3.81 -27.16 4.03
CA ALA A 333 5.13 -27.44 3.47
C ALA A 333 5.20 -28.81 2.78
N ASP A 334 4.62 -29.85 3.39
CA ASP A 334 4.57 -31.21 2.83
C ASP A 334 3.50 -31.37 1.72
N LEU A 335 2.68 -30.34 1.47
CA LEU A 335 1.69 -30.30 0.40
C LEU A 335 2.16 -29.58 -0.87
N GLY A 336 3.46 -29.38 -1.02
CA GLY A 336 4.08 -28.79 -2.21
C GLY A 336 4.17 -27.27 -2.21
N PHE A 337 3.85 -26.62 -1.11
CA PHE A 337 4.02 -25.17 -0.98
C PHE A 337 5.46 -24.79 -0.64
N THR A 338 5.87 -23.61 -1.08
CA THR A 338 7.15 -22.98 -0.76
C THR A 338 6.88 -21.60 -0.16
N LEU A 339 7.51 -21.28 0.97
CA LEU A 339 7.41 -19.94 1.55
C LEU A 339 8.23 -18.94 0.73
N LEU A 340 7.58 -17.91 0.22
CA LEU A 340 8.19 -16.84 -0.59
C LEU A 340 8.36 -15.53 0.20
N THR A 341 8.14 -15.52 1.50
CA THR A 341 8.26 -14.37 2.39
C THR A 341 9.36 -14.60 3.42
N SER A 342 10.06 -13.53 3.81
CA SER A 342 11.10 -13.62 4.85
C SER A 342 10.54 -14.10 6.18
N ARG A 343 11.26 -14.99 6.84
CA ARG A 343 10.93 -15.45 8.21
C ARG A 343 11.16 -14.37 9.28
N GLU A 344 12.05 -13.42 8.98
CA GLU A 344 12.37 -12.32 9.88
C GLU A 344 11.26 -11.26 9.87
N ALA A 345 10.64 -11.03 11.03
CA ALA A 345 9.51 -10.08 11.16
C ALA A 345 9.89 -8.65 10.74
N SER A 346 11.14 -8.23 10.98
CA SER A 346 11.65 -6.91 10.58
C SER A 346 11.82 -6.75 9.07
N GLN A 347 11.77 -7.86 8.32
CA GLN A 347 12.00 -7.90 6.88
C GLN A 347 10.73 -8.22 6.08
N ARG A 348 9.55 -8.18 6.71
CA ARG A 348 8.26 -8.42 6.03
C ARG A 348 7.19 -7.41 6.44
N GLY A 349 6.16 -7.31 5.62
CA GLY A 349 4.97 -6.49 5.86
C GLY A 349 3.80 -7.28 6.45
N GLY A 350 2.57 -6.87 6.13
CA GLY A 350 1.31 -7.43 6.65
C GLY A 350 0.77 -8.65 5.89
N HIS A 351 1.53 -9.24 4.96
CA HIS A 351 1.13 -10.45 4.22
C HIS A 351 2.29 -11.41 4.04
N ILE A 352 1.96 -12.67 3.78
CA ILE A 352 2.89 -13.69 3.31
C ILE A 352 2.51 -14.13 1.91
N SER A 353 3.48 -14.72 1.21
CA SER A 353 3.33 -15.31 -0.11
C SER A 353 3.79 -16.77 -0.09
N LEU A 354 2.97 -17.66 -0.63
CA LEU A 354 3.23 -19.08 -0.74
C LEU A 354 3.26 -19.47 -2.23
N GLY A 355 4.35 -20.08 -2.68
CA GLY A 355 4.48 -20.60 -4.04
C GLY A 355 3.89 -22.00 -4.14
N HIS A 356 3.14 -22.27 -5.24
CA HIS A 356 2.67 -23.61 -5.59
C HIS A 356 2.46 -23.70 -7.11
N PRO A 357 2.81 -24.83 -7.80
CA PRO A 357 2.58 -24.95 -9.24
C PRO A 357 1.12 -24.68 -9.66
N ASP A 358 0.14 -25.12 -8.87
CA ASP A 358 -1.28 -24.93 -9.12
C ASP A 358 -1.89 -23.75 -8.33
N ALA A 359 -1.10 -22.73 -7.96
CA ALA A 359 -1.54 -21.61 -7.13
C ALA A 359 -2.84 -20.95 -7.64
N ALA A 360 -2.96 -20.74 -8.95
CA ALA A 360 -4.14 -20.14 -9.56
C ALA A 360 -5.40 -21.00 -9.34
N ARG A 361 -5.31 -22.31 -9.56
CA ARG A 361 -6.43 -23.26 -9.33
C ARG A 361 -6.80 -23.33 -7.86
N ILE A 362 -5.81 -23.37 -6.98
CA ILE A 362 -6.02 -23.40 -5.53
C ILE A 362 -6.76 -22.14 -5.08
N CYS A 363 -6.40 -20.95 -5.56
CA CYS A 363 -7.10 -19.70 -5.22
C CYS A 363 -8.58 -19.75 -5.63
N VAL A 364 -8.88 -20.23 -6.85
CA VAL A 364 -10.28 -20.39 -7.30
C VAL A 364 -11.02 -21.39 -6.45
N ALA A 365 -10.41 -22.55 -6.17
CA ALA A 365 -11.02 -23.60 -5.37
C ALA A 365 -11.29 -23.18 -3.91
N LEU A 366 -10.36 -22.42 -3.30
CA LEU A 366 -10.54 -21.85 -1.96
C LEU A 366 -11.77 -20.96 -1.88
N ARG A 367 -11.98 -20.10 -2.87
CA ARG A 367 -13.18 -19.24 -2.95
C ARG A 367 -14.45 -20.04 -3.15
N GLN A 368 -14.43 -21.02 -4.05
CA GLN A 368 -15.65 -21.76 -4.44
C GLN A 368 -16.07 -22.81 -3.41
N TYR A 369 -15.13 -23.48 -2.78
CA TYR A 369 -15.40 -24.69 -1.97
C TYR A 369 -15.09 -24.51 -0.48
N ALA A 370 -14.23 -23.56 -0.11
CA ALA A 370 -13.74 -23.43 1.26
C ALA A 370 -14.12 -22.08 1.93
N ASN A 371 -14.75 -21.16 1.21
CA ASN A 371 -15.07 -19.82 1.69
C ASN A 371 -13.84 -19.08 2.27
N VAL A 372 -12.68 -19.25 1.61
CA VAL A 372 -11.43 -18.54 1.89
C VAL A 372 -11.09 -17.65 0.71
N ILE A 373 -10.85 -16.38 0.94
CA ILE A 373 -10.52 -15.40 -0.10
C ILE A 373 -9.04 -15.05 -0.01
N PRO A 374 -8.17 -15.74 -0.76
CA PRO A 374 -6.78 -15.36 -0.96
C PRO A 374 -6.64 -14.54 -2.23
N ASP A 375 -5.43 -14.09 -2.54
CA ASP A 375 -5.07 -13.43 -3.78
C ASP A 375 -3.99 -14.23 -4.55
N TYR A 376 -4.14 -14.29 -5.87
CA TYR A 376 -3.15 -14.94 -6.76
C TYR A 376 -2.26 -13.91 -7.43
N ARG A 377 -0.96 -14.19 -7.47
CA ARG A 377 0.02 -13.42 -8.28
C ARG A 377 0.86 -14.36 -9.13
N THR A 378 0.99 -13.97 -10.39
CA THR A 378 1.84 -14.70 -11.35
C THR A 378 3.30 -14.71 -10.87
N PRO A 379 4.07 -15.77 -11.21
CA PRO A 379 3.62 -16.93 -11.99
C PRO A 379 2.90 -17.99 -11.14
N ASN A 380 3.13 -18.07 -9.83
CA ASN A 380 2.72 -19.19 -9.00
C ASN A 380 2.50 -18.85 -7.52
N SER A 381 2.18 -17.61 -7.18
CA SER A 381 2.11 -17.15 -5.78
C SER A 381 0.67 -17.01 -5.30
N ILE A 382 0.42 -17.47 -4.07
CA ILE A 382 -0.79 -17.20 -3.28
C ILE A 382 -0.40 -16.24 -2.17
N ARG A 383 -1.01 -15.06 -2.14
CA ARG A 383 -0.83 -14.11 -1.04
C ARG A 383 -1.93 -14.27 -0.01
N LEU A 384 -1.53 -14.21 1.25
CA LEU A 384 -2.40 -14.30 2.42
C LEU A 384 -2.03 -13.17 3.38
N ALA A 385 -2.98 -12.29 3.66
CA ALA A 385 -2.77 -11.10 4.46
C ALA A 385 -3.58 -11.11 5.75
N ILE A 386 -2.99 -10.54 6.79
CA ILE A 386 -3.76 -10.06 7.93
C ILE A 386 -4.03 -8.57 7.75
N ALA A 387 -5.31 -8.19 7.58
CA ALA A 387 -5.73 -6.80 7.75
C ALA A 387 -5.94 -6.57 9.26
N PRO A 388 -5.05 -5.84 9.97
CA PRO A 388 -4.98 -5.92 11.43
C PRO A 388 -6.25 -5.52 12.17
N LEU A 389 -7.05 -4.60 11.63
CA LEU A 389 -8.27 -4.15 12.29
C LEU A 389 -9.44 -5.13 12.12
N PRO A 390 -9.80 -5.58 10.89
CA PRO A 390 -10.95 -6.46 10.69
C PRO A 390 -10.67 -7.97 10.83
N THR A 391 -9.41 -8.43 10.75
CA THR A 391 -9.08 -9.86 10.74
C THR A 391 -8.71 -10.35 12.13
N SER A 392 -9.28 -11.48 12.58
CA SER A 392 -8.90 -12.15 13.83
C SER A 392 -7.88 -13.25 13.58
N TYR A 393 -7.18 -13.70 14.62
CA TYR A 393 -6.26 -14.84 14.54
C TYR A 393 -7.01 -16.14 14.30
N VAL A 394 -8.24 -16.29 14.82
CA VAL A 394 -9.12 -17.42 14.53
C VAL A 394 -9.47 -17.47 13.04
N GLU A 395 -9.75 -16.34 12.40
CA GLU A 395 -10.01 -16.27 10.94
C GLU A 395 -8.80 -16.74 10.12
N ILE A 396 -7.58 -16.41 10.55
CA ILE A 396 -6.35 -16.92 9.95
C ILE A 396 -6.25 -18.43 10.11
N TRP A 397 -6.45 -18.93 11.32
CA TRP A 397 -6.34 -20.35 11.63
C TRP A 397 -7.36 -21.18 10.81
N ASP A 398 -8.62 -20.76 10.83
CA ASP A 398 -9.71 -21.43 10.09
C ASP A 398 -9.44 -21.41 8.58
N GLY A 399 -8.92 -20.31 8.03
CA GLY A 399 -8.53 -20.19 6.62
C GLY A 399 -7.39 -21.15 6.23
N PHE A 400 -6.36 -21.26 7.06
CA PHE A 400 -5.25 -22.19 6.82
C PHE A 400 -5.67 -23.66 6.97
N GLN A 401 -6.53 -23.97 7.92
CA GLN A 401 -7.09 -25.31 8.06
C GLN A 401 -7.87 -25.72 6.80
N ARG A 402 -8.78 -24.86 6.34
CA ARG A 402 -9.56 -25.10 5.12
C ARG A 402 -8.68 -25.24 3.88
N MET A 403 -7.61 -24.43 3.78
CA MET A 403 -6.64 -24.53 2.71
C MET A 403 -5.91 -25.85 2.73
N ARG A 404 -5.42 -26.30 3.88
CA ARG A 404 -4.81 -27.64 4.06
C ARG A 404 -5.75 -28.75 3.59
N ASP A 405 -6.98 -28.77 4.09
CA ASP A 405 -7.95 -29.83 3.83
C ASP A 405 -8.32 -29.88 2.33
N LEU A 406 -8.52 -28.72 1.70
CA LEU A 406 -8.80 -28.60 0.28
C LEU A 406 -7.63 -29.11 -0.58
N VAL A 407 -6.39 -28.77 -0.24
CA VAL A 407 -5.22 -29.17 -1.02
C VAL A 407 -4.91 -30.65 -0.79
N ALA A 408 -4.99 -31.14 0.46
CA ALA A 408 -4.79 -32.54 0.79
C ALA A 408 -5.81 -33.47 0.09
N SER A 409 -7.06 -33.03 -0.07
CA SER A 409 -8.09 -33.75 -0.84
C SER A 409 -7.94 -33.65 -2.36
N ARG A 410 -7.03 -32.79 -2.85
CA ARG A 410 -6.81 -32.47 -4.27
C ARG A 410 -8.07 -31.92 -4.98
N GLN A 411 -9.01 -31.36 -4.23
CA GLN A 411 -10.27 -30.84 -4.79
C GLN A 411 -10.04 -29.71 -5.79
N TYR A 412 -8.93 -28.95 -5.67
CA TYR A 412 -8.55 -27.89 -6.60
C TYR A 412 -8.32 -28.41 -8.04
N GLU A 413 -8.03 -29.69 -8.24
CA GLU A 413 -7.82 -30.27 -9.58
C GLU A 413 -9.09 -30.30 -10.43
N THR A 414 -10.26 -30.15 -9.80
CA THR A 414 -11.54 -30.02 -10.53
C THR A 414 -11.67 -28.69 -11.27
N ILE A 415 -10.87 -27.67 -10.87
CA ILE A 415 -10.85 -26.35 -11.52
C ILE A 415 -10.07 -26.43 -12.83
N LYS A 416 -10.67 -25.92 -13.91
CA LYS A 416 -9.98 -25.82 -15.20
C LYS A 416 -9.00 -24.64 -15.18
N GLU A 417 -7.84 -24.82 -15.84
CA GLU A 417 -6.83 -23.73 -15.95
C GLU A 417 -7.38 -22.44 -16.57
N SER A 418 -8.31 -22.59 -17.55
CA SER A 418 -8.96 -21.47 -18.23
C SER A 418 -9.80 -20.58 -17.31
N ASP A 419 -10.23 -21.11 -16.15
CA ASP A 419 -11.16 -20.44 -15.24
C ASP A 419 -10.41 -19.68 -14.12
N SER A 420 -9.08 -19.81 -14.08
CA SER A 420 -8.23 -19.19 -13.09
C SER A 420 -7.89 -17.73 -13.46
N ARG A 421 -8.89 -16.84 -13.42
CA ARG A 421 -8.64 -15.40 -13.49
C ARG A 421 -8.30 -14.85 -12.11
N VAL A 422 -7.27 -14.04 -12.09
CA VAL A 422 -6.81 -13.29 -10.91
C VAL A 422 -7.83 -12.21 -10.56
N THR A 423 -7.99 -11.92 -9.30
CA THR A 423 -8.65 -10.70 -8.83
C THR A 423 -7.67 -9.57 -8.70
#